data_f97f0126aff44fcd92b9577a3abb779e
#
_entry.id   f97f0126aff44fcd92b9577a3abb779e
#
_cell.length_a   1.000
_cell.length_b   1.000
_cell.length_c   1.000
_cell.angle_alpha   90.00
_cell.angle_beta   90.00
_cell.angle_gamma   90.00
#
_symmetry.space_group_name_H-M   'P 1'
#
loop_
_entity.id
_entity.type
_entity.pdbx_description
1 polymer ?
#
loop_
_entity_poly.entity_id
_entity_poly.type
_entity_poly.pdbx_seq_one_letter_code
_entity_poly.pdbx_strand_id
1 'polypeptide(L)'
;MTVNHSYHGVLIGLLVAMIGSFFADLLAGPVSLQWFNIWAAIIENKASLDSLIFFEIRLPRAILALLVGATLGISGAALQGLLRNPLAESGIIGVSNCAALGAVLVFYFGFTQWAWFALPLAGLLGALVSVVLIFLLAGRSSSTVTLILAGI
;
A
#
# COMPACT_ATOMS: atom_id res chain seq x y z
N MET A 1 35.49 -9.47 7.65
CA MET A 1 34.61 -8.34 8.00
C MET A 1 34.46 -7.38 6.81
N THR A 2 34.05 -7.86 5.63
CA THR A 2 33.91 -7.09 4.38
C THR A 2 32.46 -6.97 3.91
N VAL A 3 31.49 -7.26 4.78
CA VAL A 3 30.05 -7.34 4.47
C VAL A 3 29.37 -5.98 4.41
N ASN A 4 30.00 -4.92 4.97
CA ASN A 4 29.32 -3.63 5.18
C ASN A 4 29.17 -2.76 3.93
N HIS A 5 30.05 -2.85 2.93
CA HIS A 5 29.97 -1.97 1.75
C HIS A 5 28.90 -2.40 0.73
N SER A 6 28.64 -3.71 0.59
CA SER A 6 27.61 -4.22 -0.36
C SER A 6 26.18 -3.83 0.06
N TYR A 7 25.88 -3.85 1.36
CA TYR A 7 24.52 -3.49 1.82
C TYR A 7 24.20 -2.01 1.62
N HIS A 8 25.16 -1.13 1.85
CA HIS A 8 24.96 0.29 1.61
C HIS A 8 24.71 0.60 0.12
N GLY A 9 25.42 -0.09 -0.78
CA GLY A 9 25.20 0.07 -2.21
C GLY A 9 23.80 -0.37 -2.64
N VAL A 10 23.33 -1.51 -2.14
CA VAL A 10 21.97 -2.01 -2.39
C VAL A 10 20.91 -1.08 -1.83
N LEU A 11 21.08 -0.62 -0.59
CA LEU A 11 20.14 0.32 0.04
C LEU A 11 20.05 1.66 -0.72
N ILE A 12 21.19 2.21 -1.13
CA ILE A 12 21.23 3.43 -1.94
C ILE A 12 20.56 3.19 -3.29
N GLY A 13 20.83 2.06 -3.95
CA GLY A 13 20.19 1.70 -5.22
C GLY A 13 18.67 1.58 -5.10
N LEU A 14 18.17 0.94 -4.04
CA LEU A 14 16.74 0.83 -3.78
C LEU A 14 16.09 2.19 -3.47
N LEU A 15 16.78 3.04 -2.72
CA LEU A 15 16.30 4.38 -2.39
C LEU A 15 16.23 5.27 -3.64
N VAL A 16 17.24 5.20 -4.50
CA VAL A 16 17.25 5.90 -5.79
C VAL A 16 16.12 5.38 -6.69
N ALA A 17 15.93 4.06 -6.77
CA ALA A 17 14.84 3.46 -7.54
C ALA A 17 13.47 3.88 -7.01
N MET A 18 13.27 3.94 -5.68
CA MET A 18 12.04 4.39 -5.04
C MET A 18 11.76 5.86 -5.37
N ILE A 19 12.75 6.74 -5.23
CA ILE A 19 12.63 8.16 -5.57
C ILE A 19 12.35 8.32 -7.07
N GLY A 20 13.09 7.60 -7.91
CA GLY A 20 12.89 7.63 -9.36
C GLY A 20 11.49 7.19 -9.78
N SER A 21 10.97 6.10 -9.19
CA SER A 21 9.61 5.63 -9.48
C SER A 21 8.53 6.59 -8.97
N PHE A 22 8.74 7.25 -7.83
CA PHE A 22 7.82 8.27 -7.32
C PHE A 22 7.71 9.46 -8.30
N PHE A 23 8.84 9.99 -8.76
CA PHE A 23 8.83 11.07 -9.74
C PHE A 23 8.29 10.60 -11.10
N ALA A 24 8.59 9.38 -11.52
CA ALA A 24 8.04 8.81 -12.74
C ALA A 24 6.51 8.72 -12.69
N ASP A 25 5.91 8.31 -11.56
CA ASP A 25 4.46 8.25 -11.39
C ASP A 25 3.81 9.66 -11.43
N LEU A 26 4.49 10.68 -10.88
CA LEU A 26 4.03 12.07 -10.97
C LEU A 26 4.07 12.60 -12.41
N LEU A 27 5.07 12.20 -13.20
CA LEU A 27 5.26 12.63 -14.58
C LEU A 27 4.39 11.83 -15.56
N ALA A 28 4.25 10.53 -15.33
CA ALA A 28 3.50 9.63 -16.19
C ALA A 28 1.99 9.74 -15.93
N GLY A 29 1.21 9.82 -17.00
CA GLY A 29 -0.26 9.82 -16.89
C GLY A 29 -0.92 10.02 -18.24
N PRO A 30 -2.21 9.67 -18.37
CA PRO A 30 -2.94 9.75 -19.65
C PRO A 30 -3.11 11.19 -20.17
N VAL A 31 -2.98 12.18 -19.28
CA VAL A 31 -3.07 13.60 -19.62
C VAL A 31 -1.68 14.23 -19.51
N SER A 32 -1.20 14.85 -20.56
CA SER A 32 0.05 15.62 -20.55
C SER A 32 -0.14 16.89 -19.74
N LEU A 33 0.54 17.02 -18.61
CA LEU A 33 0.49 18.22 -17.77
C LEU A 33 1.43 19.28 -18.30
N GLN A 34 0.95 20.50 -18.39
CA GLN A 34 1.79 21.66 -18.66
C GLN A 34 2.29 22.24 -17.33
N TRP A 35 3.57 22.01 -17.05
CA TRP A 35 4.21 22.48 -15.81
C TRP A 35 4.07 23.99 -15.60
N PHE A 36 4.07 24.75 -16.68
CA PHE A 36 3.86 26.19 -16.64
C PHE A 36 2.51 26.55 -16.01
N ASN A 37 1.44 25.84 -16.36
CA ASN A 37 0.11 26.08 -15.80
C ASN A 37 0.04 25.73 -14.31
N ILE A 38 0.77 24.71 -13.88
CA ILE A 38 0.84 24.32 -12.46
C ILE A 38 1.56 25.42 -11.66
N TRP A 39 2.69 25.91 -12.16
CA TRP A 39 3.43 26.98 -11.49
C TRP A 39 2.64 28.29 -11.48
N ALA A 40 2.00 28.65 -12.60
CA ALA A 40 1.13 29.83 -12.69
C ALA A 40 -0.04 29.73 -11.70
N ALA A 41 -0.65 28.56 -11.58
CA ALA A 41 -1.74 28.33 -10.63
C ALA A 41 -1.31 28.53 -9.17
N ILE A 42 -0.09 28.11 -8.81
CA ILE A 42 0.47 28.31 -7.45
C ILE A 42 0.74 29.79 -7.19
N ILE A 43 1.34 30.51 -8.17
CA ILE A 43 1.75 31.91 -8.00
C ILE A 43 0.55 32.85 -8.05
N GLU A 44 -0.37 32.65 -9.00
CA GLU A 44 -1.53 33.51 -9.20
C GLU A 44 -2.74 33.12 -8.34
N ASN A 45 -2.65 32.06 -7.57
CA ASN A 45 -3.74 31.50 -6.75
C ASN A 45 -5.01 31.21 -7.56
N LYS A 46 -4.85 30.82 -8.85
CA LYS A 46 -5.93 30.46 -9.76
C LYS A 46 -5.85 28.99 -10.09
N ALA A 47 -6.93 28.24 -9.76
CA ALA A 47 -7.00 26.84 -10.11
C ALA A 47 -7.00 26.65 -11.64
N SER A 48 -6.06 25.83 -12.15
CA SER A 48 -6.03 25.35 -13.51
C SER A 48 -6.37 23.86 -13.55
N LEU A 49 -6.85 23.34 -14.68
CA LEU A 49 -7.11 21.90 -14.82
C LEU A 49 -5.85 21.07 -14.52
N ASP A 50 -4.69 21.53 -14.99
CA ASP A 50 -3.41 20.85 -14.75
C ASP A 50 -3.04 20.83 -13.26
N SER A 51 -3.28 21.94 -12.53
CA SER A 51 -3.03 21.98 -11.09
C SER A 51 -3.99 21.09 -10.31
N LEU A 52 -5.27 21.04 -10.68
CA LEU A 52 -6.25 20.15 -10.06
C LEU A 52 -5.88 18.67 -10.28
N ILE A 53 -5.52 18.28 -11.51
CA ILE A 53 -5.09 16.90 -11.80
C ILE A 53 -3.82 16.54 -11.00
N PHE A 54 -2.88 17.47 -10.89
CA PHE A 54 -1.65 17.24 -10.18
C PHE A 54 -1.88 17.09 -8.67
N PHE A 55 -2.56 18.05 -8.02
CA PHE A 55 -2.71 18.10 -6.57
C PHE A 55 -3.80 17.16 -6.04
N GLU A 56 -4.91 16.96 -6.78
CA GLU A 56 -6.04 16.16 -6.30
C GLU A 56 -5.97 14.68 -6.74
N ILE A 57 -5.20 14.37 -7.79
CA ILE A 57 -5.17 13.01 -8.33
C ILE A 57 -3.76 12.42 -8.26
N ARG A 58 -2.77 13.04 -8.91
CA ARG A 58 -1.44 12.42 -9.05
C ARG A 58 -0.65 12.40 -7.76
N LEU A 59 -0.58 13.52 -7.07
CA LEU A 59 0.18 13.65 -5.84
C LEU A 59 -0.34 12.75 -4.72
N PRO A 60 -1.66 12.73 -4.41
CA PRO A 60 -2.19 11.81 -3.39
C PRO A 60 -1.97 10.34 -3.76
N ARG A 61 -2.14 9.99 -5.03
CA ARG A 61 -1.91 8.62 -5.51
C ARG A 61 -0.45 8.20 -5.33
N ALA A 62 0.51 9.03 -5.71
CA ALA A 62 1.93 8.74 -5.57
C ALA A 62 2.33 8.60 -4.08
N ILE A 63 1.81 9.45 -3.20
CA ILE A 63 2.02 9.35 -1.75
C ILE A 63 1.42 8.05 -1.21
N LEU A 64 0.19 7.71 -1.60
CA LEU A 64 -0.45 6.45 -1.19
C LEU A 64 0.34 5.23 -1.66
N ALA A 65 0.86 5.23 -2.87
CA ALA A 65 1.69 4.15 -3.38
C ALA A 65 2.96 3.94 -2.53
N LEU A 66 3.63 5.04 -2.12
CA LEU A 66 4.76 4.99 -1.20
C LEU A 66 4.38 4.41 0.17
N LEU A 67 3.28 4.89 0.76
CA LEU A 67 2.83 4.43 2.08
C LEU A 67 2.43 2.96 2.06
N VAL A 68 1.71 2.52 1.02
CA VAL A 68 1.34 1.11 0.82
C VAL A 68 2.59 0.25 0.64
N GLY A 69 3.53 0.67 -0.19
CA GLY A 69 4.80 -0.06 -0.38
C GLY A 69 5.61 -0.17 0.90
N ALA A 70 5.71 0.91 1.69
CA ALA A 70 6.41 0.92 2.97
C ALA A 70 5.72 -0.02 3.99
N THR A 71 4.40 0.02 4.11
CA THR A 71 3.66 -0.85 5.04
C THR A 71 3.76 -2.32 4.65
N LEU A 72 3.68 -2.65 3.35
CA LEU A 72 3.88 -4.01 2.86
C LEU A 72 5.32 -4.50 3.10
N GLY A 73 6.31 -3.64 2.89
CA GLY A 73 7.71 -3.97 3.14
C GLY A 73 7.98 -4.25 4.62
N ILE A 74 7.47 -3.43 5.53
CA ILE A 74 7.62 -3.61 6.98
C ILE A 74 6.89 -4.89 7.44
N SER A 75 5.66 -5.11 6.97
CA SER A 75 4.88 -6.30 7.34
C SER A 75 5.53 -7.58 6.79
N GLY A 76 6.06 -7.55 5.56
CA GLY A 76 6.82 -8.66 5.00
C GLY A 76 8.07 -8.99 5.82
N ALA A 77 8.87 -7.97 6.18
CA ALA A 77 10.06 -8.16 7.01
C ALA A 77 9.70 -8.72 8.41
N ALA A 78 8.62 -8.22 9.02
CA ALA A 78 8.14 -8.72 10.31
C ALA A 78 7.73 -10.20 10.23
N LEU A 79 7.02 -10.60 9.15
CA LEU A 79 6.63 -11.99 8.92
C LEU A 79 7.83 -12.90 8.68
N GLN A 80 8.81 -12.47 7.90
CA GLN A 80 10.06 -13.22 7.69
C GLN A 80 10.78 -13.49 9.02
N GLY A 81 10.82 -12.47 9.91
CA GLY A 81 11.38 -12.63 11.26
C GLY A 81 10.58 -13.58 12.16
N LEU A 82 9.25 -13.44 12.15
CA LEU A 82 8.35 -14.26 12.95
C LEU A 82 8.37 -15.73 12.52
N LEU A 83 8.31 -15.98 11.22
CA LEU A 83 8.26 -17.33 10.64
C LEU A 83 9.66 -17.94 10.46
N ARG A 84 10.72 -17.15 10.69
CA ARG A 84 12.12 -17.54 10.41
C ARG A 84 12.30 -18.11 9.01
N ASN A 85 11.56 -17.57 8.06
CA ASN A 85 11.55 -18.01 6.67
C ASN A 85 11.68 -16.79 5.76
N PRO A 86 12.77 -16.67 4.97
CA PRO A 86 13.00 -15.54 4.06
C PRO A 86 12.00 -15.48 2.89
N LEU A 87 11.24 -16.55 2.64
CA LEU A 87 10.22 -16.62 1.59
C LEU A 87 8.83 -16.18 2.09
N ALA A 88 8.71 -15.80 3.39
CA ALA A 88 7.44 -15.33 3.92
C ALA A 88 7.08 -13.96 3.34
N GLU A 89 5.84 -13.83 2.88
CA GLU A 89 5.27 -12.64 2.27
C GLU A 89 3.97 -12.27 2.97
N SER A 90 3.69 -10.96 3.10
CA SER A 90 2.47 -10.45 3.75
C SER A 90 1.18 -10.86 3.03
N GLY A 91 1.24 -11.12 1.72
CA GLY A 91 0.11 -11.57 0.91
C GLY A 91 -0.37 -13.00 1.19
N ILE A 92 0.52 -13.87 1.70
CA ILE A 92 0.20 -15.31 1.91
C ILE A 92 -0.85 -15.52 3.00
N ILE A 93 -0.95 -14.60 3.97
CA ILE A 93 -1.85 -14.75 5.13
C ILE A 93 -3.32 -14.39 4.81
N GLY A 94 -3.65 -14.04 3.58
CA GLY A 94 -5.03 -13.77 3.17
C GLY A 94 -5.69 -12.51 3.74
N VAL A 95 -5.02 -11.77 4.63
CA VAL A 95 -5.54 -10.53 5.24
C VAL A 95 -5.87 -9.47 4.18
N SER A 96 -5.01 -9.33 3.17
CA SER A 96 -5.22 -8.41 2.06
C SER A 96 -6.44 -8.77 1.21
N ASN A 97 -6.68 -10.07 1.00
CA ASN A 97 -7.83 -10.57 0.24
C ASN A 97 -9.15 -10.31 0.98
N CYS A 98 -9.16 -10.51 2.30
CA CYS A 98 -10.33 -10.19 3.14
C CYS A 98 -10.58 -8.68 3.24
N ALA A 99 -9.53 -7.86 3.27
CA ALA A 99 -9.66 -6.40 3.18
C ALA A 99 -10.29 -5.98 1.85
N ALA A 100 -9.81 -6.55 0.74
CA ALA A 100 -10.38 -6.30 -0.58
C ALA A 100 -11.84 -6.76 -0.67
N LEU A 101 -12.16 -7.94 -0.12
CA LEU A 101 -13.55 -8.43 -0.06
C LEU A 101 -14.45 -7.46 0.70
N GLY A 102 -14.02 -6.98 1.86
CA GLY A 102 -14.77 -5.99 2.64
C GLY A 102 -15.06 -4.71 1.85
N ALA A 103 -14.05 -4.18 1.17
CA ALA A 103 -14.19 -3.00 0.32
C ALA A 103 -15.15 -3.25 -0.87
N VAL A 104 -15.02 -4.41 -1.54
CA VAL A 104 -15.88 -4.79 -2.67
C VAL A 104 -17.34 -4.94 -2.23
N LEU A 105 -17.61 -5.55 -1.07
CA LEU A 105 -18.97 -5.69 -0.54
C LEU A 105 -19.62 -4.32 -0.31
N VAL A 106 -18.92 -3.39 0.33
CA VAL A 106 -19.43 -2.03 0.56
C VAL A 106 -19.69 -1.29 -0.74
N PHE A 107 -18.80 -1.46 -1.72
CA PHE A 107 -18.97 -0.88 -3.06
C PHE A 107 -20.17 -1.49 -3.78
N TYR A 108 -20.30 -2.82 -3.80
CA TYR A 108 -21.36 -3.55 -4.48
C TYR A 108 -22.74 -3.23 -3.93
N PHE A 109 -22.89 -3.16 -2.60
CA PHE A 109 -24.16 -2.80 -1.95
C PHE A 109 -24.45 -1.29 -1.90
N GLY A 110 -23.59 -0.45 -2.47
CA GLY A 110 -23.80 0.99 -2.57
C GLY A 110 -23.64 1.76 -1.27
N PHE A 111 -23.07 1.17 -0.22
CA PHE A 111 -22.85 1.85 1.06
C PHE A 111 -21.85 3.01 0.97
N THR A 112 -21.09 3.11 -0.11
CA THR A 112 -20.21 4.24 -0.40
C THR A 112 -20.93 5.58 -0.49
N GLN A 113 -22.22 5.58 -0.83
CA GLN A 113 -23.04 6.79 -0.90
C GLN A 113 -23.38 7.36 0.48
N TRP A 114 -23.28 6.57 1.55
CA TRP A 114 -23.64 6.97 2.90
C TRP A 114 -22.49 7.67 3.63
N ALA A 115 -21.25 7.29 3.32
CA ALA A 115 -20.08 7.89 3.93
C ALA A 115 -18.84 7.75 3.05
N TRP A 116 -18.09 8.83 2.91
CA TRP A 116 -16.83 8.86 2.13
C TRP A 116 -15.75 7.92 2.69
N PHE A 117 -15.80 7.59 3.97
CA PHE A 117 -14.87 6.67 4.64
C PHE A 117 -15.34 5.21 4.65
N ALA A 118 -16.51 4.89 4.06
CA ALA A 118 -17.07 3.54 4.08
C ALA A 118 -16.13 2.49 3.46
N LEU A 119 -15.49 2.79 2.33
CA LEU A 119 -14.53 1.89 1.67
C LEU A 119 -13.29 1.59 2.54
N PRO A 120 -12.56 2.58 3.06
CA PRO A 120 -11.43 2.32 3.94
C PRO A 120 -11.82 1.55 5.21
N LEU A 121 -12.94 1.92 5.81
CA LEU A 121 -13.43 1.26 7.02
C LEU A 121 -13.78 -0.22 6.77
N ALA A 122 -14.45 -0.51 5.65
CA ALA A 122 -14.79 -1.88 5.29
C ALA A 122 -13.54 -2.74 5.01
N GLY A 123 -12.53 -2.16 4.36
CA GLY A 123 -11.24 -2.83 4.18
C GLY A 123 -10.56 -3.14 5.51
N LEU A 124 -10.52 -2.19 6.44
CA LEU A 124 -9.98 -2.40 7.79
C LEU A 124 -10.74 -3.48 8.56
N LEU A 125 -12.08 -3.45 8.53
CA LEU A 125 -12.91 -4.47 9.18
C LEU A 125 -12.71 -5.84 8.56
N GLY A 126 -12.63 -5.94 7.23
CA GLY A 126 -12.30 -7.19 6.54
C GLY A 126 -10.94 -7.76 6.95
N ALA A 127 -9.92 -6.91 7.04
CA ALA A 127 -8.60 -7.30 7.53
C ALA A 127 -8.65 -7.79 8.98
N LEU A 128 -9.34 -7.08 9.88
CA LEU A 128 -9.49 -7.47 11.27
C LEU A 128 -10.23 -8.81 11.42
N VAL A 129 -11.32 -9.00 10.70
CA VAL A 129 -12.06 -10.27 10.67
C VAL A 129 -11.17 -11.41 10.24
N SER A 130 -10.35 -11.24 9.20
CA SER A 130 -9.38 -12.24 8.75
C SER A 130 -8.39 -12.61 9.86
N VAL A 131 -7.79 -11.62 10.51
CA VAL A 131 -6.83 -11.85 11.61
C VAL A 131 -7.49 -12.64 12.74
N VAL A 132 -8.69 -12.25 13.17
CA VAL A 132 -9.44 -12.94 14.21
C VAL A 132 -9.74 -14.39 13.80
N LEU A 133 -10.20 -14.62 12.57
CA LEU A 133 -10.49 -15.96 12.05
C LEU A 133 -9.23 -16.84 12.02
N ILE A 134 -8.10 -16.31 11.55
CA ILE A 134 -6.83 -17.04 11.53
C ILE A 134 -6.43 -17.46 12.94
N PHE A 135 -6.52 -16.56 13.93
CA PHE A 135 -6.20 -16.89 15.32
C PHE A 135 -7.16 -17.93 15.94
N LEU A 136 -8.45 -17.84 15.62
CA LEU A 136 -9.44 -18.82 16.09
C LEU A 136 -9.22 -20.20 15.48
N LEU A 137 -8.91 -20.27 14.18
CA LEU A 137 -8.68 -21.52 13.46
C LEU A 137 -7.33 -22.15 13.82
N ALA A 138 -6.32 -21.33 13.98
CA ALA A 138 -4.97 -21.80 14.33
C ALA A 138 -4.86 -22.33 15.77
N GLY A 139 -5.69 -21.84 16.70
CA GLY A 139 -5.69 -22.29 18.08
C GLY A 139 -4.44 -21.87 18.90
N ARG A 140 -4.42 -22.26 20.18
CA ARG A 140 -3.39 -21.82 21.15
C ARG A 140 -2.02 -22.48 20.98
N SER A 141 -1.89 -23.57 20.24
CA SER A 141 -0.63 -24.31 20.03
C SER A 141 -0.25 -24.45 18.55
N SER A 142 -0.61 -23.46 17.75
CA SER A 142 -0.41 -23.50 16.32
C SER A 142 1.06 -23.43 15.92
N SER A 143 1.45 -24.40 15.07
CA SER A 143 2.73 -24.29 14.36
C SER A 143 2.64 -23.20 13.29
N THR A 144 3.79 -22.65 12.90
CA THR A 144 3.91 -21.71 11.77
C THR A 144 3.16 -22.19 10.51
N VAL A 145 3.19 -23.49 10.25
CA VAL A 145 2.52 -24.12 9.10
C VAL A 145 1.00 -24.01 9.23
N THR A 146 0.46 -24.21 10.43
CA THR A 146 -0.99 -24.09 10.69
C THR A 146 -1.48 -22.66 10.45
N LEU A 147 -0.70 -21.64 10.84
CA LEU A 147 -1.03 -20.23 10.59
C LEU A 147 -1.08 -19.91 9.09
N ILE A 148 -0.11 -20.41 8.32
CA ILE A 148 -0.09 -20.22 6.87
C ILE A 148 -1.27 -20.93 6.21
N LEU A 149 -1.52 -22.19 6.56
CA LEU A 149 -2.64 -22.97 5.99
C LEU A 149 -4.02 -22.40 6.35
N ALA A 150 -4.15 -21.79 7.53
CA ALA A 150 -5.39 -21.13 7.94
C ALA A 150 -5.63 -19.79 7.20
N GLY A 151 -4.56 -19.20 6.64
CA GLY A 151 -4.63 -17.92 5.93
C GLY A 151 -4.81 -18.02 4.42
N ILE A 152 -4.62 -19.20 3.84
CA ILE A 152 -4.86 -19.47 2.41
C ILE A 152 -6.31 -19.87 2.18
#